data_cd416197a5a75f7b4c5bae6385917fb7
#
_entry.id   cd416197a5a75f7b4c5bae6385917fb7
#
_cell.length_a   1.000
_cell.length_b   1.000
_cell.length_c   1.000
_cell.angle_alpha   90.00
_cell.angle_beta   90.00
_cell.angle_gamma   90.00
#
_symmetry.space_group_name_H-M   'P 1'
#
loop_
_entity.id
_entity.type
_entity.pdbx_description
1 polymer ?
#
loop_
_entity_poly.entity_id
_entity_poly.type
_entity_poly.pdbx_seq_one_letter_code
_entity_poly.pdbx_strand_id
1 'polypeptide(L)'
;MELSAIYHRTESEYAYLYKDKKIHIRIRTKKGDIESINLHYGDTFIFMEEFYQDTKEMSKITSDGLFDYWQVEVSVDFARIQYLFEVTDTEGQSILYGDKGCVENSLENFHAIGNGFKLPYLHEIDACKVPDWVSNTVWYQIFPERF
;
A
#
# COMPACT_ATOMS: atom_id res chain seq x y z
N MET A 1 13.52 11.47 -9.20
CA MET A 1 12.84 10.58 -8.19
C MET A 1 13.84 10.13 -7.12
N GLU A 2 13.51 10.31 -5.84
CA GLU A 2 14.35 9.88 -4.71
C GLU A 2 13.91 8.49 -4.24
N LEU A 3 14.58 7.46 -4.72
CA LEU A 3 14.21 6.06 -4.47
C LEU A 3 14.26 5.66 -3.00
N SER A 4 15.19 6.23 -2.24
CA SER A 4 15.35 5.92 -0.81
C SER A 4 14.18 6.41 0.06
N ALA A 5 13.38 7.34 -0.45
CA ALA A 5 12.19 7.86 0.23
C ALA A 5 10.91 7.04 -0.06
N ILE A 6 10.93 6.20 -1.10
CA ILE A 6 9.81 5.31 -1.43
C ILE A 6 9.79 4.19 -0.41
N TYR A 7 8.65 4.08 0.29
CA TYR A 7 8.53 3.08 1.36
C TYR A 7 7.11 2.55 1.48
N HIS A 8 7.01 1.25 1.56
CA HIS A 8 5.81 0.48 1.84
C HIS A 8 6.17 -0.80 2.61
N ARG A 9 5.21 -1.34 3.35
CA ARG A 9 5.25 -2.67 3.95
C ARG A 9 3.84 -3.27 3.97
N THR A 10 3.78 -4.60 4.00
CA THR A 10 2.52 -5.36 3.93
C THR A 10 1.82 -5.49 5.28
N GLU A 11 1.96 -4.52 6.16
CA GLU A 11 1.41 -4.55 7.51
C GLU A 11 1.14 -3.14 8.07
N SER A 12 0.55 -3.09 9.27
CA SER A 12 0.30 -1.87 10.05
C SER A 12 -0.49 -0.82 9.26
N GLU A 13 -0.13 0.44 9.36
CA GLU A 13 -0.78 1.56 8.67
C GLU A 13 -0.58 1.58 7.14
N TYR A 14 0.32 0.74 6.60
CA TYR A 14 0.61 0.69 5.17
C TYR A 14 -0.25 -0.30 4.40
N ALA A 15 -0.69 -1.38 5.04
CA ALA A 15 -1.60 -2.33 4.41
C ALA A 15 -2.45 -3.03 5.48
N TYR A 16 -3.75 -2.79 5.46
CA TYR A 16 -4.67 -3.35 6.45
C TYR A 16 -6.07 -3.55 5.91
N LEU A 17 -6.74 -4.57 6.44
CA LEU A 17 -8.15 -4.79 6.19
C LEU A 17 -8.97 -3.73 6.96
N TYR A 18 -9.69 -2.92 6.23
CA TYR A 18 -10.43 -1.77 6.75
C TYR A 18 -11.91 -2.12 7.03
N LYS A 19 -12.53 -2.80 6.09
CA LYS A 19 -13.91 -3.27 6.12
C LYS A 19 -13.98 -4.65 5.46
N ASP A 20 -15.19 -5.24 5.48
CA ASP A 20 -15.43 -6.48 4.75
C ASP A 20 -14.84 -6.40 3.34
N LYS A 21 -13.88 -7.25 3.05
CA LYS A 21 -13.16 -7.36 1.77
C LYS A 21 -12.53 -6.07 1.22
N LYS A 22 -12.39 -5.01 2.02
CA LYS A 22 -11.77 -3.75 1.64
C LYS A 22 -10.45 -3.54 2.34
N ILE A 23 -9.42 -3.26 1.56
CA ILE A 23 -8.06 -3.05 2.02
C ILE A 23 -7.64 -1.62 1.72
N HIS A 24 -7.06 -0.95 2.69
CA HIS A 24 -6.27 0.25 2.45
C HIS A 24 -4.82 -0.12 2.21
N ILE A 25 -4.27 0.36 1.12
CA ILE A 25 -2.85 0.23 0.77
C ILE A 25 -2.27 1.64 0.69
N ARG A 26 -1.16 1.85 1.40
CA ARG A 26 -0.49 3.15 1.51
C ARG A 26 0.98 3.04 1.12
N ILE A 27 1.50 4.08 0.50
CA ILE A 27 2.92 4.22 0.17
C ILE A 27 3.38 5.63 0.56
N ARG A 28 4.62 5.75 1.00
CA ARG A 28 5.28 7.01 1.32
C ARG A 28 6.32 7.33 0.25
N THR A 29 6.42 8.61 -0.13
CA THR A 29 7.41 9.11 -1.09
C THR A 29 8.00 10.42 -0.58
N LYS A 30 9.11 10.91 -1.17
CA LYS A 30 9.62 12.25 -0.89
C LYS A 30 8.59 13.29 -1.29
N LYS A 31 8.45 14.32 -0.47
CA LYS A 31 7.52 15.42 -0.70
C LYS A 31 7.80 16.14 -2.03
N GLY A 32 6.75 16.24 -2.85
CA GLY A 32 6.78 16.96 -4.13
C GLY A 32 7.59 16.29 -5.25
N ASP A 33 8.00 15.05 -5.08
CA ASP A 33 8.86 14.32 -6.01
C ASP A 33 8.06 13.47 -7.02
N ILE A 34 6.85 13.07 -6.65
CA ILE A 34 6.02 12.13 -7.41
C ILE A 34 4.77 12.84 -7.95
N GLU A 35 4.50 12.61 -9.23
CA GLU A 35 3.32 13.12 -9.95
C GLU A 35 2.12 12.18 -9.74
N SER A 36 2.32 10.87 -9.95
CA SER A 36 1.24 9.89 -9.84
C SER A 36 1.76 8.52 -9.40
N ILE A 37 0.86 7.74 -8.79
CA ILE A 37 1.12 6.36 -8.43
C ILE A 37 -0.09 5.51 -8.83
N ASN A 38 0.15 4.46 -9.59
CA ASN A 38 -0.82 3.43 -9.91
C ASN A 38 -0.53 2.17 -9.08
N LEU A 39 -1.56 1.61 -8.47
CA LEU A 39 -1.52 0.29 -7.87
C LEU A 39 -2.05 -0.73 -8.88
N HIS A 40 -1.19 -1.64 -9.32
CA HIS A 40 -1.58 -2.83 -10.09
C HIS A 40 -1.80 -3.96 -9.11
N TYR A 41 -2.98 -4.59 -9.13
CA TYR A 41 -3.31 -5.60 -8.13
C TYR A 41 -4.18 -6.74 -8.69
N GLY A 42 -4.19 -7.86 -8.00
CA GLY A 42 -4.99 -9.00 -8.36
C GLY A 42 -4.92 -10.16 -7.37
N ASP A 43 -5.59 -11.25 -7.69
CA ASP A 43 -5.51 -12.48 -6.93
C ASP A 43 -4.22 -13.24 -7.28
N THR A 44 -3.49 -13.66 -6.27
CA THR A 44 -2.21 -14.37 -6.40
C THR A 44 -2.31 -15.68 -7.20
N PHE A 45 -3.49 -16.28 -7.31
CA PHE A 45 -3.70 -17.56 -7.98
C PHE A 45 -4.46 -17.48 -9.30
N ILE A 46 -4.94 -16.29 -9.68
CA ILE A 46 -5.57 -16.03 -10.98
C ILE A 46 -4.55 -15.33 -11.88
N PHE A 47 -3.55 -16.06 -12.35
CA PHE A 47 -2.47 -15.53 -13.18
C PHE A 47 -2.43 -16.12 -14.60
N MET A 48 -3.51 -16.81 -15.00
CA MET A 48 -3.53 -17.55 -16.26
C MET A 48 -3.51 -16.65 -17.51
N GLU A 49 -4.01 -15.42 -17.40
CA GLU A 49 -4.11 -14.48 -18.52
C GLU A 49 -3.35 -13.20 -18.23
N GLU A 50 -3.48 -12.65 -17.01
CA GLU A 50 -2.78 -11.43 -16.57
C GLU A 50 -2.30 -11.55 -15.14
N PHE A 51 -1.11 -11.04 -14.87
CA PHE A 51 -0.48 -11.11 -13.55
C PHE A 51 -1.18 -10.22 -12.51
N TYR A 52 -1.66 -9.06 -12.97
CA TYR A 52 -2.48 -8.12 -12.21
C TYR A 52 -3.75 -7.85 -12.99
N GLN A 53 -4.90 -8.14 -12.39
CA GLN A 53 -6.21 -8.07 -13.07
C GLN A 53 -6.77 -6.65 -13.11
N ASP A 54 -6.37 -5.81 -12.15
CA ASP A 54 -6.88 -4.45 -11.99
C ASP A 54 -5.77 -3.43 -11.75
N THR A 55 -6.09 -2.17 -12.09
CA THR A 55 -5.23 -1.02 -11.82
C THR A 55 -6.05 0.10 -11.21
N LYS A 56 -5.51 0.75 -10.17
CA LYS A 56 -6.16 1.88 -9.53
C LYS A 56 -5.16 2.97 -9.17
N GLU A 57 -5.46 4.21 -9.56
CA GLU A 57 -4.68 5.37 -9.18
C GLU A 57 -4.81 5.66 -7.68
N MET A 58 -3.70 5.99 -7.05
CA MET A 58 -3.64 6.34 -5.63
C MET A 58 -3.83 7.84 -5.44
N SER A 59 -4.49 8.20 -4.34
CA SER A 59 -4.67 9.60 -3.96
C SER A 59 -3.66 10.00 -2.90
N LYS A 60 -3.08 11.19 -3.04
CA LYS A 60 -2.29 11.80 -1.98
C LYS A 60 -3.23 12.22 -0.84
N ILE A 61 -3.08 11.59 0.33
CA ILE A 61 -3.98 11.81 1.47
C ILE A 61 -3.44 12.84 2.46
N THR A 62 -2.13 12.98 2.57
CA THR A 62 -1.47 13.93 3.47
C THR A 62 -0.01 14.11 3.10
N SER A 63 0.60 15.15 3.67
CA SER A 63 2.04 15.41 3.59
C SER A 63 2.54 15.87 4.96
N ASP A 64 3.75 15.51 5.30
CA ASP A 64 4.48 16.09 6.44
C ASP A 64 5.62 17.04 5.98
N GLY A 65 6.61 17.25 6.82
CA GLY A 65 7.77 18.10 6.47
C GLY A 65 8.65 17.52 5.36
N LEU A 66 8.70 16.20 5.21
CA LEU A 66 9.65 15.46 4.37
C LEU A 66 8.98 14.58 3.31
N PHE A 67 7.78 14.06 3.60
CA PHE A 67 7.14 13.02 2.82
C PHE A 67 5.72 13.35 2.40
N ASP A 68 5.32 12.77 1.26
CA ASP A 68 3.95 12.63 0.80
C ASP A 68 3.47 11.20 1.07
N TYR A 69 2.22 11.07 1.49
CA TYR A 69 1.57 9.78 1.75
C TYR A 69 0.41 9.58 0.79
N TRP A 70 0.45 8.47 0.08
CA TRP A 70 -0.54 8.08 -0.92
C TRP A 70 -1.30 6.87 -0.44
N GLN A 71 -2.59 6.82 -0.72
CA GLN A 71 -3.46 5.72 -0.31
C GLN A 71 -4.49 5.39 -1.39
N VAL A 72 -4.85 4.12 -1.43
CA VAL A 72 -5.97 3.62 -2.21
C VAL A 72 -6.75 2.60 -1.40
N GLU A 73 -8.07 2.56 -1.58
CA GLU A 73 -8.93 1.46 -1.12
C GLU A 73 -9.17 0.52 -2.29
N VAL A 74 -8.87 -0.76 -2.11
CA VAL A 74 -9.16 -1.83 -3.08
C VAL A 74 -10.07 -2.87 -2.45
N SER A 75 -10.88 -3.52 -3.28
CA SER A 75 -11.72 -4.64 -2.88
C SER A 75 -11.13 -5.93 -3.40
N VAL A 76 -11.25 -7.01 -2.61
CA VAL A 76 -10.80 -8.35 -2.99
C VAL A 76 -11.95 -9.34 -2.87
N ASP A 77 -12.15 -10.17 -3.90
CA ASP A 77 -13.19 -11.20 -3.88
C ASP A 77 -12.81 -12.37 -2.96
N PHE A 78 -11.52 -12.69 -2.93
CA PHE A 78 -10.94 -13.72 -2.08
C PHE A 78 -10.10 -13.05 -1.00
N ALA A 79 -9.91 -13.72 0.14
CA ALA A 79 -9.16 -13.18 1.27
C ALA A 79 -7.63 -13.16 1.02
N ARG A 80 -7.20 -12.66 -0.15
CA ARG A 80 -5.80 -12.55 -0.56
C ARG A 80 -5.63 -11.56 -1.70
N ILE A 81 -4.46 -10.94 -1.79
CA ILE A 81 -4.10 -9.98 -2.84
C ILE A 81 -2.59 -10.01 -3.09
N GLN A 82 -2.20 -9.84 -4.35
CA GLN A 82 -0.88 -9.39 -4.73
C GLN A 82 -0.97 -8.03 -5.43
N TYR A 83 0.07 -7.21 -5.30
CA TYR A 83 0.08 -5.87 -5.89
C TYR A 83 1.49 -5.34 -6.10
N LEU A 84 1.58 -4.36 -6.97
CA LEU A 84 2.80 -3.67 -7.38
C LEU A 84 2.48 -2.19 -7.56
N PHE A 85 3.39 -1.31 -7.19
CA PHE A 85 3.26 0.12 -7.43
C PHE A 85 4.01 0.50 -8.70
N GLU A 86 3.34 1.24 -9.58
CA GLU A 86 3.97 2.01 -10.64
C GLU A 86 4.04 3.46 -10.18
N VAL A 87 5.25 3.97 -10.01
CA VAL A 87 5.51 5.30 -9.45
C VAL A 87 6.09 6.19 -10.53
N THR A 88 5.42 7.28 -10.87
CA THR A 88 5.84 8.25 -11.89
C THR A 88 6.20 9.58 -11.24
N ASP A 89 7.40 10.08 -11.53
CA ASP A 89 7.86 11.36 -11.00
C ASP A 89 7.40 12.56 -11.84
N THR A 90 7.69 13.75 -11.33
CA THR A 90 7.33 15.02 -11.98
C THR A 90 8.05 15.28 -13.31
N GLU A 91 9.05 14.49 -13.66
CA GLU A 91 9.76 14.54 -14.96
C GLU A 91 9.21 13.50 -15.95
N GLY A 92 8.23 12.68 -15.53
CA GLY A 92 7.62 11.65 -16.34
C GLY A 92 8.40 10.33 -16.39
N GLN A 93 9.40 10.15 -15.50
CA GLN A 93 10.09 8.87 -15.36
C GLN A 93 9.27 7.94 -14.49
N SER A 94 9.11 6.69 -14.91
CA SER A 94 8.33 5.69 -14.21
C SER A 94 9.17 4.49 -13.79
N ILE A 95 8.94 4.00 -12.59
CA ILE A 95 9.52 2.77 -12.04
C ILE A 95 8.43 1.86 -11.49
N LEU A 96 8.78 0.60 -11.28
CA LEU A 96 7.98 -0.35 -10.50
C LEU A 96 8.59 -0.52 -9.11
N TYR A 97 7.74 -0.51 -8.09
CA TYR A 97 8.16 -0.76 -6.71
C TYR A 97 7.37 -1.93 -6.12
N GLY A 98 8.07 -2.93 -5.68
CA GLY A 98 7.53 -4.16 -5.14
C GLY A 98 8.38 -4.73 -4.00
N ASP A 99 8.13 -5.98 -3.65
CA ASP A 99 8.80 -6.66 -2.52
C ASP A 99 10.33 -6.73 -2.67
N LYS A 100 10.83 -6.76 -3.90
CA LYS A 100 12.28 -6.72 -4.20
C LYS A 100 12.86 -5.31 -4.28
N GLY A 101 12.06 -4.28 -4.01
CA GLY A 101 12.47 -2.87 -4.12
C GLY A 101 12.07 -2.22 -5.45
N CYS A 102 12.79 -1.16 -5.81
CA CYS A 102 12.56 -0.41 -7.03
C CYS A 102 13.27 -1.07 -8.22
N VAL A 103 12.54 -1.27 -9.31
CA VAL A 103 13.06 -1.83 -10.56
C VAL A 103 12.59 -0.98 -11.75
N GLU A 104 13.23 -1.14 -12.89
CA GLU A 104 12.82 -0.49 -14.15
C GLU A 104 11.37 -0.87 -14.52
N ASN A 105 10.60 0.11 -15.00
CA ASN A 105 9.27 -0.15 -15.54
C ASN A 105 9.39 -0.82 -16.91
N SER A 106 9.41 -2.14 -16.89
CA SER A 106 9.47 -2.99 -18.09
C SER A 106 8.46 -4.12 -17.97
N LEU A 107 8.02 -4.67 -19.11
CA LEU A 107 7.10 -5.81 -19.14
C LEU A 107 7.69 -7.04 -18.43
N GLU A 108 9.01 -7.23 -18.52
CA GLU A 108 9.71 -8.32 -17.85
C GLU A 108 9.59 -8.19 -16.32
N ASN A 109 9.87 -7.01 -15.78
CA ASN A 109 9.77 -6.74 -14.35
C ASN A 109 8.32 -6.74 -13.86
N PHE A 110 7.39 -6.26 -14.67
CA PHE A 110 5.95 -6.25 -14.37
C PHE A 110 5.40 -7.67 -14.21
N HIS A 111 5.84 -8.61 -15.06
CA HIS A 111 5.42 -10.01 -15.02
C HIS A 111 6.34 -10.92 -14.23
N ALA A 112 7.38 -10.38 -13.58
CA ALA A 112 8.31 -11.20 -12.83
C ALA A 112 7.68 -11.76 -11.54
N ILE A 113 7.63 -13.07 -11.43
CA ILE A 113 7.12 -13.79 -10.25
C ILE A 113 7.93 -13.34 -9.02
N GLY A 114 7.23 -12.86 -8.00
CA GLY A 114 7.83 -12.45 -6.74
C GLY A 114 8.30 -10.99 -6.68
N ASN A 115 8.05 -10.16 -7.71
CA ASN A 115 8.26 -8.72 -7.59
C ASN A 115 7.13 -8.03 -6.79
N GLY A 116 5.90 -8.51 -6.90
CA GLY A 116 4.77 -7.92 -6.19
C GLY A 116 4.76 -8.25 -4.69
N PHE A 117 4.27 -7.30 -3.92
CA PHE A 117 3.88 -7.53 -2.53
C PHE A 117 2.71 -8.50 -2.45
N LYS A 118 2.63 -9.28 -1.38
CA LYS A 118 1.58 -10.27 -1.19
C LYS A 118 1.00 -10.19 0.21
N LEU A 119 -0.32 -10.16 0.27
CA LEU A 119 -1.11 -10.40 1.48
C LEU A 119 -1.88 -11.71 1.28
N PRO A 120 -1.35 -12.84 1.75
CA PRO A 120 -1.90 -14.16 1.45
C PRO A 120 -3.18 -14.48 2.21
N TYR A 121 -3.43 -13.77 3.33
CA TYR A 121 -4.60 -14.00 4.18
C TYR A 121 -5.16 -12.66 4.68
N LEU A 122 -6.44 -12.43 4.41
CA LEU A 122 -7.20 -11.25 4.81
C LEU A 122 -8.52 -11.70 5.43
N HIS A 123 -8.46 -12.19 6.66
CA HIS A 123 -9.63 -12.65 7.36
C HIS A 123 -10.36 -11.50 8.05
N GLU A 124 -11.68 -11.57 8.16
CA GLU A 124 -12.49 -10.57 8.86
C GLU A 124 -12.06 -10.38 10.33
N ILE A 125 -11.51 -11.41 10.95
CA ILE A 125 -10.96 -11.33 12.32
C ILE A 125 -9.76 -10.39 12.41
N ASP A 126 -9.04 -10.20 11.31
CA ASP A 126 -7.86 -9.32 11.23
C ASP A 126 -8.25 -7.86 10.94
N ALA A 127 -9.53 -7.59 10.67
CA ALA A 127 -10.01 -6.24 10.47
C ALA A 127 -9.90 -5.45 11.77
N CYS A 128 -9.29 -4.27 11.69
CA CYS A 128 -9.20 -3.36 12.83
C CYS A 128 -10.59 -2.82 13.18
N LYS A 129 -11.27 -3.48 14.10
CA LYS A 129 -12.59 -3.07 14.62
C LYS A 129 -12.38 -2.13 15.79
N VAL A 130 -12.33 -0.84 15.52
CA VAL A 130 -12.22 0.19 16.55
C VAL A 130 -13.63 0.66 16.93
N PRO A 131 -14.04 0.62 18.22
CA PRO A 131 -15.31 1.17 18.66
C PRO A 131 -15.41 2.67 18.35
N ASP A 132 -16.59 3.16 17.97
CA ASP A 132 -16.82 4.55 17.55
C ASP A 132 -16.37 5.61 18.56
N TRP A 133 -16.43 5.28 19.84
CA TRP A 133 -16.02 6.21 20.89
C TRP A 133 -14.51 6.45 20.97
N VAL A 134 -13.68 5.58 20.41
CA VAL A 134 -12.20 5.66 20.49
C VAL A 134 -11.66 6.90 19.78
N SER A 135 -12.25 7.27 18.64
CA SER A 135 -11.85 8.46 17.86
C SER A 135 -12.05 9.78 18.61
N ASN A 136 -12.93 9.80 19.62
CA ASN A 136 -13.27 10.98 20.41
C ASN A 136 -12.68 10.92 21.82
N THR A 137 -11.70 10.05 22.05
CA THR A 137 -11.14 9.82 23.39
C THR A 137 -9.66 10.19 23.43
N VAL A 138 -9.29 10.92 24.47
CA VAL A 138 -7.88 11.15 24.82
C VAL A 138 -7.47 10.09 25.84
N TRP A 139 -6.45 9.31 25.51
CA TRP A 139 -5.91 8.26 26.36
C TRP A 139 -4.79 8.80 27.22
N TYR A 140 -4.86 8.54 28.53
CA TYR A 140 -3.79 8.84 29.46
C TYR A 140 -3.50 7.60 30.31
N GLN A 141 -2.27 7.09 30.18
CA GLN A 141 -1.85 5.93 30.94
C GLN A 141 -0.85 6.36 32.03
N ILE A 142 -1.19 6.04 33.30
CA ILE A 142 -0.33 6.31 34.45
C ILE A 142 0.24 4.98 34.94
N PHE A 143 1.55 4.92 35.08
CA PHE A 143 2.26 3.86 35.80
C PHE A 143 2.64 4.37 37.20
N PRO A 144 1.85 4.07 38.26
CA PRO A 144 2.09 4.64 39.61
C PRO A 144 3.48 4.31 40.16
N GLU A 145 4.04 3.18 39.78
CA GLU A 145 5.36 2.70 40.22
C GLU A 145 6.53 3.44 39.56
N ARG A 146 6.28 4.25 38.54
CA ARG A 146 7.28 5.00 37.79
C ARG A 146 6.98 6.48 37.71
N PHE A 147 6.11 6.95 38.55
CA PHE A 147 5.70 8.36 38.58
C PHE A 147 6.54 9.13 39.61
#